data_541030d03767378437ecd250139754d5
#
_entry.id   541030d03767378437ecd250139754d5
#
_cell.length_a   1.000
_cell.length_b   1.000
_cell.length_c   1.000
_cell.angle_alpha   90.00
_cell.angle_beta   90.00
_cell.angle_gamma   90.00
#
_symmetry.space_group_name_H-M   'P 1'
#
loop_
_entity.id
_entity.type
_entity.pdbx_description
1 polymer ?
#
loop_
_entity_poly.entity_id
_entity_poly.type
_entity_poly.pdbx_seq_one_letter_code
_entity_poly.pdbx_strand_id
1 'polypeptide(L)'
;MAKTIEFYFDVGSPTAYLAHKKLQQIKQQHGCTVNYTPVLLGGLFKATGNSSPVAVPAKGRYMLEDDLPRFSALYSAPLKANPFFPINTLNLMRGAVYAIDKDFFDDYIDAIFNGIWVEQKNMGDLTCVTQTLEQAGLNAEDIIAGTQLPEVKSQLIENTEGAVKRGLLACQLFLSITKCILAKTG
;
A
#
# COMPACT_ATOMS: atom_id res chain seq x y z
N MET A 1 7.81 -26.70 0.02
CA MET A 1 6.97 -25.85 -0.84
C MET A 1 7.18 -24.40 -0.41
N ALA A 2 7.46 -23.49 -1.34
CA ALA A 2 7.57 -22.07 -1.04
C ALA A 2 6.21 -21.55 -0.55
N LYS A 3 6.21 -20.83 0.56
CA LYS A 3 5.00 -20.22 1.12
C LYS A 3 4.69 -18.96 0.33
N THR A 4 3.43 -18.77 -0.06
CA THR A 4 2.98 -17.56 -0.76
C THR A 4 2.16 -16.70 0.18
N ILE A 5 2.45 -15.41 0.21
CA ILE A 5 1.72 -14.40 0.97
C ILE A 5 0.98 -13.54 -0.04
N GLU A 6 -0.34 -13.38 0.11
CA GLU A 6 -1.13 -12.42 -0.65
C GLU A 6 -1.22 -11.13 0.16
N PHE A 7 -0.83 -10.02 -0.43
CA PHE A 7 -0.83 -8.70 0.22
C PHE A 7 -1.71 -7.72 -0.55
N TYR A 8 -2.87 -7.43 0.02
CA TYR A 8 -3.79 -6.40 -0.46
C TYR A 8 -3.42 -5.07 0.17
N PHE A 9 -3.09 -4.07 -0.64
CA PHE A 9 -2.53 -2.82 -0.13
C PHE A 9 -3.03 -1.58 -0.88
N ASP A 10 -2.97 -0.45 -0.17
CA ASP A 10 -3.06 0.90 -0.70
C ASP A 10 -1.91 1.71 -0.07
N VAL A 11 -1.18 2.46 -0.90
CA VAL A 11 -0.01 3.24 -0.45
C VAL A 11 -0.37 4.36 0.54
N GLY A 12 -1.64 4.77 0.58
CA GLY A 12 -2.16 5.71 1.58
C GLY A 12 -2.34 5.11 2.98
N SER A 13 -2.11 3.81 3.15
CA SER A 13 -2.20 3.16 4.45
C SER A 13 -0.82 3.08 5.12
N PRO A 14 -0.62 3.74 6.29
CA PRO A 14 0.65 3.63 7.02
C PRO A 14 0.90 2.21 7.55
N THR A 15 -0.16 1.47 7.87
CA THR A 15 -0.04 0.05 8.26
C THR A 15 0.36 -0.83 7.08
N ALA A 16 -0.08 -0.52 5.86
CA ALA A 16 0.37 -1.21 4.65
C ALA A 16 1.85 -0.93 4.36
N TYR A 17 2.32 0.30 4.58
CA TYR A 17 3.75 0.63 4.51
C TYR A 17 4.59 -0.23 5.46
N LEU A 18 4.22 -0.29 6.75
CA LEU A 18 4.91 -1.10 7.74
C LEU A 18 4.89 -2.59 7.38
N ALA A 19 3.73 -3.08 6.91
CA ALA A 19 3.59 -4.45 6.44
C ALA A 19 4.50 -4.74 5.23
N HIS A 20 4.57 -3.83 4.26
CA HIS A 20 5.45 -3.93 3.11
C HIS A 20 6.93 -4.06 3.53
N LYS A 21 7.42 -3.18 4.40
CA LYS A 21 8.79 -3.25 4.92
C LYS A 21 9.07 -4.56 5.67
N LYS A 22 8.10 -5.04 6.45
CA LYS A 22 8.22 -6.34 7.11
C LYS A 22 8.22 -7.51 6.15
N LEU A 23 7.40 -7.45 5.10
CA LEU A 23 7.34 -8.48 4.05
C LEU A 23 8.65 -8.59 3.26
N GLN A 24 9.31 -7.48 2.98
CA GLN A 24 10.64 -7.49 2.35
C GLN A 24 11.65 -8.24 3.22
N GLN A 25 11.66 -8.02 4.54
CA GLN A 25 12.51 -8.76 5.48
C GLN A 25 12.18 -10.26 5.49
N ILE A 26 10.89 -10.61 5.53
CA ILE A 26 10.43 -12.02 5.52
C ILE A 26 10.80 -12.71 4.20
N LYS A 27 10.63 -12.04 3.06
CA LYS A 27 11.03 -12.52 1.74
C LYS A 27 12.53 -12.87 1.71
N GLN A 28 13.37 -11.98 2.25
CA GLN A 28 14.82 -12.20 2.33
C GLN A 28 15.21 -13.34 3.28
N GLN A 29 14.56 -13.43 4.45
CA GLN A 29 14.89 -14.40 5.49
C GLN A 29 14.39 -15.83 5.21
N HIS A 30 13.25 -15.95 4.55
CA HIS A 30 12.53 -17.23 4.40
C HIS A 30 12.29 -17.67 2.96
N GLY A 31 12.67 -16.87 1.96
CA GLY A 31 12.50 -17.22 0.54
C GLY A 31 11.03 -17.41 0.14
N CYS A 32 10.10 -16.72 0.81
CA CYS A 32 8.67 -16.76 0.46
C CYS A 32 8.37 -15.86 -0.75
N THR A 33 7.29 -16.19 -1.47
CA THR A 33 6.75 -15.33 -2.52
C THR A 33 5.72 -14.38 -1.92
N VAL A 34 5.75 -13.11 -2.32
CA VAL A 34 4.73 -12.13 -1.96
C VAL A 34 4.00 -11.70 -3.23
N ASN A 35 2.71 -11.97 -3.28
CA ASN A 35 1.82 -11.52 -4.35
C ASN A 35 1.14 -10.22 -3.91
N TYR A 36 1.53 -9.12 -4.50
CA TYR A 36 0.95 -7.81 -4.25
C TYR A 36 -0.35 -7.63 -5.04
N THR A 37 -1.40 -7.18 -4.38
CA THR A 37 -2.68 -6.85 -5.02
C THR A 37 -3.06 -5.41 -4.69
N PRO A 38 -2.83 -4.48 -5.62
CA PRO A 38 -3.23 -3.09 -5.45
C PRO A 38 -4.76 -2.97 -5.33
N VAL A 39 -5.24 -2.29 -4.29
CA VAL A 39 -6.66 -1.99 -4.06
C VAL A 39 -6.84 -0.51 -3.73
N LEU A 40 -8.05 0.01 -3.86
CA LEU A 40 -8.35 1.37 -3.41
C LEU A 40 -9.03 1.32 -2.03
N LEU A 41 -8.33 1.76 -1.00
CA LEU A 41 -8.80 1.69 0.39
C LEU A 41 -10.10 2.48 0.61
N GLY A 42 -10.23 3.66 -0.01
CA GLY A 42 -11.48 4.41 0.01
C GLY A 42 -12.66 3.67 -0.63
N GLY A 43 -12.39 2.88 -1.68
CA GLY A 43 -13.38 2.00 -2.31
C GLY A 43 -13.80 0.85 -1.38
N LEU A 44 -12.85 0.21 -0.70
CA LEU A 44 -13.13 -0.81 0.32
C LEU A 44 -14.00 -0.26 1.44
N PHE A 45 -13.67 0.89 2.00
CA PHE A 45 -14.46 1.52 3.06
C PHE A 45 -15.88 1.82 2.60
N LYS A 46 -16.05 2.40 1.41
CA LYS A 46 -17.36 2.70 0.87
C LYS A 46 -18.23 1.45 0.67
N ALA A 47 -17.63 0.39 0.12
CA ALA A 47 -18.37 -0.86 -0.20
C ALA A 47 -18.73 -1.68 1.04
N THR A 48 -17.93 -1.59 2.10
CA THR A 48 -18.12 -2.38 3.34
C THR A 48 -18.82 -1.62 4.46
N GLY A 49 -19.09 -0.33 4.27
CA GLY A 49 -19.61 0.55 5.35
C GLY A 49 -18.58 0.81 6.46
N ASN A 50 -17.32 0.45 6.24
CA ASN A 50 -16.23 0.74 7.18
C ASN A 50 -15.72 2.18 7.00
N SER A 51 -14.87 2.63 7.92
CA SER A 51 -14.22 3.94 7.86
C SER A 51 -12.79 3.87 8.37
N SER A 52 -11.99 4.85 7.95
CA SER A 52 -10.62 4.97 8.47
C SER A 52 -10.63 5.17 9.99
N PRO A 53 -9.73 4.51 10.74
CA PRO A 53 -9.59 4.75 12.19
C PRO A 53 -9.39 6.24 12.55
N VAL A 54 -8.76 7.02 11.67
CA VAL A 54 -8.54 8.45 11.89
C VAL A 54 -9.83 9.29 11.85
N ALA A 55 -10.92 8.75 11.33
CA ALA A 55 -12.23 9.39 11.37
C ALA A 55 -12.81 9.46 12.81
N VAL A 56 -12.31 8.64 13.73
CA VAL A 56 -12.65 8.67 15.15
C VAL A 56 -11.46 9.23 15.92
N PRO A 57 -11.54 10.45 16.53
CA PRO A 57 -10.38 11.14 17.10
C PRO A 57 -9.55 10.29 18.08
N ALA A 58 -10.20 9.55 18.98
CA ALA A 58 -9.51 8.71 19.95
C ALA A 58 -8.75 7.54 19.29
N LYS A 59 -9.35 6.90 18.27
CA LYS A 59 -8.71 5.82 17.51
C LYS A 59 -7.56 6.36 16.66
N GLY A 60 -7.76 7.51 16.00
CA GLY A 60 -6.73 8.17 15.20
C GLY A 60 -5.51 8.54 16.04
N ARG A 61 -5.73 9.12 17.24
CA ARG A 61 -4.65 9.45 18.16
C ARG A 61 -3.87 8.21 18.58
N TYR A 62 -4.53 7.17 19.07
CA TYR A 62 -3.89 5.93 19.47
C TYR A 62 -3.07 5.32 18.31
N MET A 63 -3.64 5.28 17.12
CA MET A 63 -2.95 4.75 15.94
C MET A 63 -1.69 5.57 15.62
N LEU A 64 -1.78 6.90 15.60
CA LEU A 64 -0.69 7.76 15.15
C LEU A 64 0.40 7.97 16.22
N GLU A 65 0.02 8.05 17.50
CA GLU A 65 0.93 8.39 18.61
C GLU A 65 1.52 7.15 19.31
N ASP A 66 0.80 6.01 19.32
CA ASP A 66 1.21 4.81 20.04
C ASP A 66 1.54 3.65 19.10
N ASP A 67 0.58 3.25 18.25
CA ASP A 67 0.63 1.98 17.53
C ASP A 67 1.64 2.02 16.38
N LEU A 68 1.55 3.00 15.49
CA LEU A 68 2.46 3.15 14.36
C LEU A 68 3.92 3.36 14.80
N PRO A 69 4.25 4.21 15.81
CA PRO A 69 5.62 4.33 16.31
C PRO A 69 6.16 3.02 16.88
N ARG A 70 5.34 2.24 17.60
CA ARG A 70 5.72 0.94 18.16
C ARG A 70 6.10 -0.05 17.05
N PHE A 71 5.26 -0.20 16.02
CA PHE A 71 5.54 -1.11 14.91
C PHE A 71 6.66 -0.60 13.99
N SER A 72 6.80 0.71 13.81
CA SER A 72 7.94 1.32 13.13
C SER A 72 9.26 0.91 13.79
N ALA A 73 9.35 1.02 15.12
CA ALA A 73 10.51 0.58 15.88
C ALA A 73 10.73 -0.94 15.79
N LEU A 74 9.66 -1.74 15.98
CA LEU A 74 9.72 -3.21 15.95
C LEU A 74 10.20 -3.76 14.62
N TYR A 75 9.80 -3.13 13.50
CA TYR A 75 10.16 -3.57 12.15
C TYR A 75 11.40 -2.85 11.60
N SER A 76 12.00 -1.93 12.37
CA SER A 76 13.09 -1.06 11.91
C SER A 76 12.75 -0.35 10.60
N ALA A 77 11.50 0.10 10.48
CA ALA A 77 10.94 0.76 9.33
C ALA A 77 10.62 2.22 9.67
N PRO A 78 11.46 3.20 9.27
CA PRO A 78 11.24 4.59 9.62
C PRO A 78 9.89 5.08 9.07
N LEU A 79 9.06 5.64 9.95
CA LEU A 79 7.75 6.18 9.59
C LEU A 79 7.57 7.57 10.19
N LYS A 80 7.11 8.50 9.36
CA LYS A 80 6.78 9.87 9.78
C LYS A 80 5.35 10.20 9.41
N ALA A 81 4.66 10.91 10.30
CA ALA A 81 3.32 11.43 10.01
C ALA A 81 3.40 12.43 8.83
N ASN A 82 2.67 12.16 7.76
CA ASN A 82 2.67 13.02 6.59
C ASN A 82 1.69 14.19 6.80
N PRO A 83 2.12 15.47 6.67
CA PRO A 83 1.26 16.63 6.87
C PRO A 83 0.16 16.76 5.81
N PHE A 84 0.29 16.09 4.67
CA PHE A 84 -0.72 16.08 3.60
C PHE A 84 -1.71 14.93 3.71
N PHE A 85 -1.60 14.09 4.75
CA PHE A 85 -2.53 12.98 4.96
C PHE A 85 -3.92 13.48 5.42
N PRO A 86 -5.02 12.92 4.85
CA PRO A 86 -5.10 11.82 3.88
C PRO A 86 -4.82 12.27 2.44
N ILE A 87 -4.03 11.48 1.71
CA ILE A 87 -3.68 11.73 0.31
C ILE A 87 -4.62 10.95 -0.61
N ASN A 88 -5.03 11.55 -1.74
CA ASN A 88 -5.74 10.82 -2.79
C ASN A 88 -4.76 9.89 -3.53
N THR A 89 -4.89 8.60 -3.32
CA THR A 89 -3.98 7.58 -3.85
C THR A 89 -4.43 6.97 -5.17
N LEU A 90 -5.55 7.42 -5.77
CA LEU A 90 -6.12 6.77 -6.96
C LEU A 90 -5.11 6.58 -8.09
N ASN A 91 -4.38 7.63 -8.46
CA ASN A 91 -3.39 7.54 -9.54
C ASN A 91 -2.15 6.75 -9.11
N LEU A 92 -1.74 6.83 -7.84
CA LEU A 92 -0.64 6.03 -7.29
C LEU A 92 -0.98 4.54 -7.32
N MET A 93 -2.21 4.17 -6.98
CA MET A 93 -2.66 2.77 -7.03
C MET A 93 -2.86 2.26 -8.45
N ARG A 94 -3.26 3.12 -9.41
CA ARG A 94 -3.23 2.79 -10.84
C ARG A 94 -1.80 2.57 -11.33
N GLY A 95 -0.85 3.40 -10.90
CA GLY A 95 0.56 3.20 -11.18
C GLY A 95 1.07 1.86 -10.63
N ALA A 96 0.64 1.45 -9.43
CA ALA A 96 0.97 0.14 -8.88
C ALA A 96 0.39 -1.01 -9.72
N VAL A 97 -0.85 -0.90 -10.22
CA VAL A 97 -1.43 -1.86 -11.17
C VAL A 97 -0.63 -1.90 -12.46
N TYR A 98 -0.26 -0.74 -13.01
CA TYR A 98 0.54 -0.66 -14.23
C TYR A 98 1.92 -1.31 -14.08
N ALA A 99 2.52 -1.19 -12.90
CA ALA A 99 3.86 -1.70 -12.61
C ALA A 99 3.89 -3.19 -12.23
N ILE A 100 2.77 -3.81 -11.79
CA ILE A 100 2.74 -5.09 -11.08
C ILE A 100 3.46 -6.24 -11.80
N ASP A 101 3.36 -6.29 -13.13
CA ASP A 101 3.96 -7.34 -13.96
C ASP A 101 5.23 -6.84 -14.68
N LYS A 102 5.78 -5.71 -14.24
CA LYS A 102 7.00 -5.13 -14.80
C LYS A 102 8.17 -5.29 -13.85
N ASP A 103 9.36 -5.26 -14.38
CA ASP A 103 10.62 -5.41 -13.64
C ASP A 103 10.91 -4.25 -12.67
N PHE A 104 10.24 -3.13 -12.83
CA PHE A 104 10.39 -1.95 -11.95
C PHE A 104 9.35 -1.86 -10.82
N PHE A 105 8.50 -2.87 -10.59
CA PHE A 105 7.45 -2.80 -9.58
C PHE A 105 7.99 -2.56 -8.16
N ASP A 106 9.04 -3.27 -7.76
CA ASP A 106 9.62 -3.14 -6.43
C ASP A 106 10.16 -1.71 -6.21
N ASP A 107 10.84 -1.12 -7.22
CA ASP A 107 11.35 0.26 -7.17
C ASP A 107 10.21 1.29 -7.13
N TYR A 108 9.16 1.07 -7.92
CA TYR A 108 7.97 1.93 -7.92
C TYR A 108 7.32 1.96 -6.53
N ILE A 109 7.03 0.80 -5.96
CA ILE A 109 6.33 0.70 -4.68
C ILE A 109 7.18 1.28 -3.54
N ASP A 110 8.48 1.03 -3.54
CA ASP A 110 9.39 1.61 -2.56
C ASP A 110 9.46 3.14 -2.68
N ALA A 111 9.57 3.68 -3.89
CA ALA A 111 9.60 5.13 -4.12
C ALA A 111 8.33 5.81 -3.61
N ILE A 112 7.14 5.26 -3.93
CA ILE A 112 5.86 5.84 -3.52
C ILE A 112 5.66 5.74 -2.00
N PHE A 113 5.88 4.59 -1.40
CA PHE A 113 5.76 4.41 0.05
C PHE A 113 6.74 5.29 0.82
N ASN A 114 8.00 5.36 0.39
CA ASN A 114 9.00 6.20 1.05
C ASN A 114 8.66 7.70 0.87
N GLY A 115 8.23 8.12 -0.31
CA GLY A 115 7.79 9.48 -0.57
C GLY A 115 6.69 9.92 0.39
N ILE A 116 5.70 9.06 0.64
CA ILE A 116 4.61 9.36 1.58
C ILE A 116 5.09 9.29 3.04
N TRP A 117 5.65 8.15 3.45
CA TRP A 117 5.77 7.80 4.87
C TRP A 117 7.16 8.04 5.49
N VAL A 118 8.17 8.38 4.69
CA VAL A 118 9.53 8.69 5.17
C VAL A 118 9.90 10.14 4.87
N GLU A 119 9.63 10.57 3.64
CA GLU A 119 10.03 11.88 3.13
C GLU A 119 8.94 12.96 3.31
N GLN A 120 7.74 12.56 3.69
CA GLN A 120 6.61 13.44 3.97
C GLN A 120 6.20 14.31 2.75
N LYS A 121 6.41 13.80 1.54
CA LYS A 121 6.08 14.47 0.29
C LYS A 121 4.57 14.55 0.06
N ASN A 122 4.12 15.58 -0.65
CA ASN A 122 2.74 15.67 -1.13
C ASN A 122 2.55 14.81 -2.37
N MET A 123 2.42 13.50 -2.18
CA MET A 123 2.22 12.54 -3.27
C MET A 123 0.80 12.59 -3.88
N GLY A 124 -0.05 13.53 -3.45
CA GLY A 124 -1.27 13.91 -4.15
C GLY A 124 -1.04 14.90 -5.30
N ASP A 125 0.13 15.53 -5.35
CA ASP A 125 0.53 16.47 -6.40
C ASP A 125 1.32 15.74 -7.50
N LEU A 126 0.89 15.92 -8.76
CA LEU A 126 1.49 15.22 -9.90
C LEU A 126 2.97 15.61 -10.12
N THR A 127 3.33 16.85 -9.90
CA THR A 127 4.71 17.32 -10.04
C THR A 127 5.62 16.63 -9.02
N CYS A 128 5.14 16.52 -7.79
CA CYS A 128 5.86 15.81 -6.73
C CYS A 128 6.02 14.30 -7.03
N VAL A 129 4.98 13.68 -7.57
CA VAL A 129 5.03 12.27 -8.02
C VAL A 129 6.06 12.09 -9.13
N THR A 130 6.00 12.94 -10.18
CA THR A 130 6.96 12.90 -11.31
C THR A 130 8.39 12.95 -10.80
N GLN A 131 8.71 13.96 -10.00
CA GLN A 131 10.06 14.13 -9.44
C GLN A 131 10.50 12.94 -8.58
N THR A 132 9.59 12.35 -7.81
CA THR A 132 9.91 11.21 -6.96
C THR A 132 10.20 9.95 -7.79
N LEU A 133 9.45 9.72 -8.86
CA LEU A 133 9.70 8.61 -9.79
C LEU A 133 11.03 8.79 -10.54
N GLU A 134 11.30 9.99 -11.04
CA GLU A 134 12.56 10.30 -11.72
C GLU A 134 13.78 10.14 -10.79
N GLN A 135 13.68 10.57 -9.52
CA GLN A 135 14.71 10.37 -8.50
C GLN A 135 14.98 8.89 -8.22
N ALA A 136 13.96 8.05 -8.37
CA ALA A 136 14.10 6.60 -8.27
C ALA A 136 14.61 5.93 -9.56
N GLY A 137 14.94 6.71 -10.61
CA GLY A 137 15.41 6.20 -11.90
C GLY A 137 14.30 5.61 -12.77
N LEU A 138 13.05 5.91 -12.47
CA LEU A 138 11.88 5.41 -13.20
C LEU A 138 11.43 6.37 -14.29
N ASN A 139 10.87 5.82 -15.38
CA ASN A 139 10.26 6.63 -16.43
C ASN A 139 8.89 7.16 -15.97
N ALA A 140 8.88 8.35 -15.36
CA ALA A 140 7.67 8.95 -14.81
C ALA A 140 6.59 9.20 -15.88
N GLU A 141 6.99 9.62 -17.10
CA GLU A 141 6.05 9.89 -18.20
C GLU A 141 5.31 8.61 -18.61
N ASP A 142 6.02 7.50 -18.81
CA ASP A 142 5.44 6.19 -19.15
C ASP A 142 4.49 5.69 -18.04
N ILE A 143 4.91 5.80 -16.79
CA ILE A 143 4.09 5.37 -15.65
C ILE A 143 2.82 6.21 -15.54
N ILE A 144 2.92 7.53 -15.66
CA ILE A 144 1.77 8.44 -15.59
C ILE A 144 0.80 8.17 -16.74
N ALA A 145 1.30 7.98 -17.97
CA ALA A 145 0.48 7.59 -19.11
C ALA A 145 -0.20 6.24 -18.85
N GLY A 146 0.53 5.27 -18.32
CA GLY A 146 0.02 3.95 -17.94
C GLY A 146 -1.16 4.01 -16.96
N THR A 147 -1.19 4.99 -16.05
CA THR A 147 -2.33 5.15 -15.11
C THR A 147 -3.65 5.49 -15.81
N GLN A 148 -3.61 5.95 -17.05
CA GLN A 148 -4.78 6.37 -17.82
C GLN A 148 -5.36 5.25 -18.69
N LEU A 149 -4.66 4.15 -18.86
CA LEU A 149 -5.09 2.99 -19.65
C LEU A 149 -6.41 2.42 -19.10
N PRO A 150 -7.39 2.11 -19.97
CA PRO A 150 -8.67 1.54 -19.53
C PRO A 150 -8.52 0.23 -18.75
N GLU A 151 -7.62 -0.64 -19.17
CA GLU A 151 -7.33 -1.93 -18.53
C GLU A 151 -6.78 -1.73 -17.11
N VAL A 152 -5.91 -0.76 -16.90
CA VAL A 152 -5.35 -0.43 -15.56
C VAL A 152 -6.45 0.08 -14.63
N LYS A 153 -7.34 0.94 -15.15
CA LYS A 153 -8.48 1.46 -14.39
C LYS A 153 -9.45 0.35 -14.01
N SER A 154 -9.79 -0.53 -14.96
CA SER A 154 -10.67 -1.68 -14.74
C SER A 154 -10.06 -2.66 -13.74
N GLN A 155 -8.78 -2.98 -13.89
CA GLN A 155 -8.08 -3.92 -12.99
C GLN A 155 -8.07 -3.43 -11.54
N LEU A 156 -7.85 -2.14 -11.28
CA LEU A 156 -7.91 -1.61 -9.91
C LEU A 156 -9.32 -1.73 -9.31
N ILE A 157 -10.36 -1.52 -10.12
CA ILE A 157 -11.76 -1.70 -9.70
C ILE A 157 -11.99 -3.19 -9.37
N GLU A 158 -11.64 -4.09 -10.27
CA GLU A 158 -11.79 -5.54 -10.10
C GLU A 158 -11.05 -6.06 -8.86
N ASN A 159 -9.82 -5.61 -8.65
CA ASN A 159 -9.05 -5.96 -7.44
C ASN A 159 -9.77 -5.50 -6.17
N THR A 160 -10.30 -4.28 -6.17
CA THR A 160 -10.99 -3.70 -5.02
C THR A 160 -12.30 -4.44 -4.74
N GLU A 161 -13.11 -4.72 -5.76
CA GLU A 161 -14.34 -5.49 -5.64
C GLU A 161 -14.08 -6.95 -5.23
N GLY A 162 -13.02 -7.55 -5.80
CA GLY A 162 -12.58 -8.89 -5.43
C GLY A 162 -12.19 -8.99 -3.96
N ALA A 163 -11.49 -7.97 -3.46
CA ALA A 163 -11.14 -7.86 -2.05
C ALA A 163 -12.39 -7.78 -1.16
N VAL A 164 -13.39 -6.97 -1.53
CA VAL A 164 -14.68 -6.88 -0.82
C VAL A 164 -15.39 -8.25 -0.80
N LYS A 165 -15.46 -8.93 -1.94
CA LYS A 165 -16.08 -10.27 -2.05
C LYS A 165 -15.39 -11.31 -1.17
N ARG A 166 -14.09 -11.16 -0.91
CA ARG A 166 -13.30 -12.00 0.03
C ARG A 166 -13.47 -11.58 1.49
N GLY A 167 -14.25 -10.56 1.78
CA GLY A 167 -14.53 -10.08 3.14
C GLY A 167 -13.45 -9.18 3.73
N LEU A 168 -12.59 -8.56 2.89
CA LEU A 168 -11.60 -7.61 3.35
C LEU A 168 -12.27 -6.30 3.77
N LEU A 169 -11.89 -5.79 4.93
CA LEU A 169 -12.40 -4.52 5.48
C LEU A 169 -11.37 -3.37 5.36
N ALA A 170 -10.10 -3.73 5.11
CA ALA A 170 -8.96 -2.83 5.00
C ALA A 170 -7.83 -3.50 4.21
N CYS A 171 -6.63 -2.88 4.16
CA CYS A 171 -5.43 -3.56 3.65
C CYS A 171 -5.08 -4.76 4.53
N GLN A 172 -4.89 -5.93 3.94
CA GLN A 172 -4.74 -7.19 4.67
C GLN A 172 -3.71 -8.12 4.04
N LEU A 173 -3.13 -8.99 4.88
CA LEU A 173 -2.23 -10.07 4.50
C LEU A 173 -2.94 -11.41 4.60
N PHE A 174 -2.80 -12.24 3.57
CA PHE A 174 -3.22 -13.64 3.61
C PHE A 174 -2.02 -14.55 3.40
N LEU A 175 -1.85 -15.52 4.30
CA LEU A 175 -0.90 -16.61 4.11
C LEU A 175 -1.60 -17.76 3.39
N SER A 176 -1.17 -18.09 2.19
CA SER A 176 -1.60 -19.28 1.48
C SER A 176 -0.86 -20.50 2.01
N ILE A 177 -1.23 -20.92 3.21
CA ILE A 177 -1.05 -22.27 3.71
C ILE A 177 -2.43 -22.65 4.25
N THR A 178 -3.34 -23.10 3.42
CA THR A 178 -4.63 -23.74 3.78
C THR A 178 -5.37 -23.17 5.01
N LYS A 179 -4.97 -22.07 5.62
CA LYS A 179 -5.64 -21.35 6.70
C LYS A 179 -5.33 -19.85 6.63
N CYS A 180 -6.38 -19.07 6.54
CA CYS A 180 -6.37 -17.63 6.71
C CYS A 180 -5.79 -17.28 8.09
N ILE A 181 -4.65 -16.58 8.14
CA ILE A 181 -4.19 -15.93 9.37
C ILE A 181 -4.46 -14.46 9.15
N LEU A 182 -5.53 -13.97 9.74
CA LEU A 182 -5.69 -12.55 9.98
C LEU A 182 -4.46 -12.08 10.77
N ALA A 183 -3.62 -11.25 10.17
CA ALA A 183 -2.68 -10.47 10.94
C ALA A 183 -3.53 -9.48 11.74
N LYS A 184 -3.99 -9.90 12.91
CA LYS A 184 -4.44 -8.98 13.93
C LYS A 184 -3.20 -8.20 14.34
N THR A 185 -3.08 -6.97 13.86
CA THR A 185 -2.41 -5.95 14.64
C THR A 185 -3.30 -5.77 15.87
N GLY A 186 -2.93 -6.45 16.96
CA GLY A 186 -3.60 -6.36 18.25
C GLY A 186 -3.41 -5.03 18.89
#